data_607be9c6e4befdcc0fbf83c3f364214d
#
_entry.id   607be9c6e4befdcc0fbf83c3f364214d
#
_cell.length_a   1.000
_cell.length_b   1.000
_cell.length_c   1.000
_cell.angle_alpha   90.00
_cell.angle_beta   90.00
_cell.angle_gamma   90.00
#
_symmetry.space_group_name_H-M   'P 1'
#
loop_
_entity.id
_entity.type
_entity.pdbx_description
1 polymer ?
#
loop_
_entity_poly.entity_id
_entity_poly.type
_entity_poly.pdbx_seq_one_letter_code
_entity_poly.pdbx_strand_id
1 'polypeptide(L)'
;MLEPGTPAPDFAATRPDGSTVRLSDLRGSKVAVYFYPKDDTPGCTAQACSIRDGEMQLQAQGIAVIGVSPDDAASHERFAEKYSLPFPLAADPDKAIATAYGVWGERSLYGRLFLGVKRTTFLLDENGTIVDVIKRPDTKNHADEVLRRFDKATA
;
A
#
# COMPACT_ATOMS: atom_id res chain seq x y z
N MET A 1 12.30 -5.92 -7.24
CA MET A 1 11.70 -5.01 -6.25
C MET A 1 12.48 -3.71 -6.20
N LEU A 2 11.79 -2.59 -6.21
CA LEU A 2 12.42 -1.28 -6.17
C LEU A 2 13.08 -1.02 -4.80
N GLU A 3 14.12 -0.21 -4.79
CA GLU A 3 14.93 0.04 -3.60
C GLU A 3 14.89 1.53 -3.19
N PRO A 4 15.25 1.85 -1.93
CA PRO A 4 15.39 3.24 -1.49
C PRO A 4 16.33 4.03 -2.41
N GLY A 5 15.99 5.29 -2.66
CA GLY A 5 16.70 6.17 -3.58
C GLY A 5 16.14 6.15 -5.00
N THR A 6 15.24 5.22 -5.32
CA THR A 6 14.61 5.11 -6.62
C THR A 6 13.35 5.98 -6.68
N PRO A 7 13.11 6.72 -7.77
CA PRO A 7 11.82 7.37 -7.97
C PRO A 7 10.71 6.32 -8.06
N ALA A 8 9.62 6.51 -7.32
CA ALA A 8 8.48 5.60 -7.37
C ALA A 8 7.75 5.79 -8.70
N PRO A 9 7.46 4.71 -9.46
CA PRO A 9 6.67 4.82 -10.67
C PRO A 9 5.30 5.43 -10.38
N ASP A 10 4.91 6.43 -11.18
CA ASP A 10 3.57 7.00 -11.08
C ASP A 10 2.54 5.99 -11.57
N PHE A 11 1.33 6.12 -11.09
CA PHE A 11 0.21 5.29 -11.56
C PHE A 11 -1.10 6.03 -11.39
N ALA A 12 -2.09 5.61 -12.19
CA ALA A 12 -3.47 6.03 -12.05
C ALA A 12 -4.31 4.76 -11.95
N ALA A 13 -5.15 4.68 -10.93
CA ALA A 13 -5.96 3.49 -10.67
C ALA A 13 -7.36 3.88 -10.24
N THR A 14 -8.31 2.95 -10.41
CA THR A 14 -9.69 3.17 -10.02
C THR A 14 -9.86 2.97 -8.51
N ARG A 15 -10.54 3.95 -7.89
CA ARG A 15 -10.93 3.89 -6.47
C ARG A 15 -12.28 3.16 -6.33
N PRO A 16 -12.64 2.75 -5.10
CA PRO A 16 -13.93 2.08 -4.86
C PRO A 16 -15.15 2.86 -5.36
N ASP A 17 -15.12 4.19 -5.31
CA ASP A 17 -16.22 5.05 -5.75
C ASP A 17 -16.24 5.30 -7.27
N GLY A 18 -15.34 4.65 -8.02
CA GLY A 18 -15.21 4.81 -9.47
C GLY A 18 -14.34 5.98 -9.90
N SER A 19 -13.89 6.82 -8.99
CA SER A 19 -12.96 7.90 -9.31
C SER A 19 -11.54 7.36 -9.50
N THR A 20 -10.63 8.22 -9.94
CA THR A 20 -9.23 7.85 -10.17
C THR A 20 -8.34 8.36 -9.04
N VAL A 21 -7.44 7.50 -8.54
CA VAL A 21 -6.35 7.92 -7.67
C VAL A 21 -5.06 7.94 -8.49
N ARG A 22 -4.32 9.05 -8.43
CA ARG A 22 -3.00 9.20 -9.06
C ARG A 22 -1.96 9.43 -7.98
N LEU A 23 -0.89 8.67 -8.04
CA LEU A 23 0.20 8.84 -7.07
C LEU A 23 0.79 10.26 -7.15
N SER A 24 0.98 10.78 -8.36
CA SER A 24 1.54 12.12 -8.57
C SER A 24 0.71 13.25 -7.96
N ASP A 25 -0.59 13.04 -7.76
CA ASP A 25 -1.45 14.04 -7.10
C ASP A 25 -1.13 14.19 -5.60
N LEU A 26 -0.41 13.24 -5.03
CA LEU A 26 0.00 13.25 -3.62
C LEU A 26 1.39 13.84 -3.39
N ARG A 27 2.05 14.34 -4.41
CA ARG A 27 3.34 15.03 -4.25
C ARG A 27 3.18 16.24 -3.35
N GLY A 28 4.18 16.48 -2.50
CA GLY A 28 4.10 17.44 -1.42
C GLY A 28 3.73 16.80 -0.08
N SER A 29 3.29 15.53 -0.10
CA SER A 29 3.05 14.72 1.09
C SER A 29 3.95 13.49 1.07
N LYS A 30 4.29 12.98 2.25
CA LYS A 30 4.85 11.64 2.38
C LYS A 30 3.75 10.64 2.05
N VAL A 31 4.09 9.53 1.41
CA VAL A 31 3.10 8.52 1.01
C VAL A 31 3.58 7.13 1.41
N ALA A 32 2.70 6.35 2.00
CA ALA A 32 2.90 4.92 2.18
C ALA A 32 2.04 4.20 1.14
N VAL A 33 2.68 3.53 0.18
CA VAL A 33 2.01 2.69 -0.81
C VAL A 33 2.18 1.25 -0.37
N TYR A 34 1.09 0.62 0.10
CA TYR A 34 1.20 -0.75 0.56
C TYR A 34 0.48 -1.71 -0.38
N PHE A 35 1.19 -2.77 -0.74
CA PHE A 35 0.69 -3.84 -1.61
C PHE A 35 0.27 -5.02 -0.76
N TYR A 36 -0.92 -5.55 -1.01
CA TYR A 36 -1.46 -6.70 -0.31
C TYR A 36 -2.15 -7.64 -1.29
N PRO A 37 -2.21 -8.96 -0.98
CA PRO A 37 -2.63 -9.93 -1.98
C PRO A 37 -4.14 -9.99 -2.25
N LYS A 38 -4.99 -9.77 -1.24
CA LYS A 38 -6.44 -9.96 -1.45
C LYS A 38 -7.27 -9.31 -0.36
N ASP A 39 -8.33 -8.58 -0.79
CA ASP A 39 -9.31 -7.98 0.12
C ASP A 39 -9.96 -9.02 1.04
N ASP A 40 -10.26 -8.58 2.26
CA ASP A 40 -11.03 -9.32 3.26
C ASP A 40 -10.46 -10.70 3.63
N THR A 41 -9.14 -10.86 3.51
CA THR A 41 -8.41 -11.99 4.09
C THR A 41 -7.87 -11.58 5.47
N PRO A 42 -7.58 -12.53 6.38
CA PRO A 42 -7.21 -12.17 7.77
C PRO A 42 -6.03 -11.21 7.88
N GLY A 43 -4.93 -11.47 7.20
CA GLY A 43 -3.75 -10.61 7.26
C GLY A 43 -3.97 -9.25 6.61
N CYS A 44 -4.67 -9.20 5.48
CA CYS A 44 -4.96 -7.95 4.79
C CYS A 44 -5.97 -7.11 5.56
N THR A 45 -6.94 -7.73 6.20
CA THR A 45 -7.90 -7.05 7.06
C THR A 45 -7.21 -6.46 8.29
N ALA A 46 -6.34 -7.22 8.95
CA ALA A 46 -5.58 -6.73 10.10
C ALA A 46 -4.73 -5.52 9.73
N GLN A 47 -4.06 -5.57 8.59
CA GLN A 47 -3.22 -4.47 8.10
C GLN A 47 -4.05 -3.22 7.81
N ALA A 48 -5.15 -3.36 7.08
CA ALA A 48 -6.02 -2.24 6.75
C ALA A 48 -6.63 -1.61 8.00
N CYS A 49 -7.09 -2.42 8.95
CA CYS A 49 -7.66 -1.92 10.21
C CYS A 49 -6.61 -1.23 11.08
N SER A 50 -5.38 -1.73 11.11
CA SER A 50 -4.27 -1.06 11.80
C SER A 50 -4.03 0.34 11.23
N ILE A 51 -3.98 0.46 9.91
CA ILE A 51 -3.80 1.77 9.24
C ILE A 51 -4.99 2.68 9.54
N ARG A 52 -6.22 2.16 9.45
CA ARG A 52 -7.43 2.93 9.78
C ARG A 52 -7.36 3.50 11.20
N ASP A 53 -6.99 2.67 12.16
CA ASP A 53 -6.94 3.07 13.57
C ASP A 53 -5.82 4.09 13.84
N GLY A 54 -4.77 4.10 13.03
CA GLY A 54 -3.65 5.05 13.11
C GLY A 54 -3.75 6.24 12.16
N GLU A 55 -4.86 6.42 11.46
CA GLU A 55 -5.00 7.44 10.41
C GLU A 55 -4.76 8.86 10.91
N MET A 56 -5.26 9.19 12.11
CA MET A 56 -5.05 10.53 12.68
C MET A 56 -3.57 10.83 12.91
N GLN A 57 -2.83 9.87 13.44
CA GLN A 57 -1.39 10.03 13.68
C GLN A 57 -0.61 10.12 12.37
N LEU A 58 -1.01 9.33 11.36
CA LEU A 58 -0.39 9.37 10.04
C LEU A 58 -0.61 10.74 9.39
N GLN A 59 -1.84 11.23 9.39
CA GLN A 59 -2.14 12.56 8.84
C GLN A 59 -1.42 13.68 9.58
N ALA A 60 -1.30 13.58 10.91
CA ALA A 60 -0.58 14.57 11.71
C ALA A 60 0.89 14.65 11.32
N GLN A 61 1.47 13.57 10.79
CA GLN A 61 2.84 13.53 10.29
C GLN A 61 2.94 13.82 8.78
N GLY A 62 1.84 14.19 8.13
CA GLY A 62 1.81 14.48 6.71
C GLY A 62 1.92 13.25 5.82
N ILE A 63 1.50 12.09 6.30
CA ILE A 63 1.60 10.81 5.59
C ILE A 63 0.23 10.44 5.02
N ALA A 64 0.14 10.32 3.69
CA ALA A 64 -1.00 9.76 3.00
C ALA A 64 -0.76 8.26 2.77
N VAL A 65 -1.84 7.47 2.69
CA VAL A 65 -1.74 6.03 2.47
C VAL A 65 -2.56 5.64 1.25
N ILE A 66 -2.01 4.75 0.43
CA ILE A 66 -2.72 4.09 -0.67
C ILE A 66 -2.52 2.59 -0.52
N GLY A 67 -3.61 1.84 -0.50
CA GLY A 67 -3.56 0.37 -0.56
C GLY A 67 -3.76 -0.10 -2.01
N VAL A 68 -2.96 -1.07 -2.44
CA VAL A 68 -2.99 -1.61 -3.80
C VAL A 68 -3.12 -3.13 -3.75
N SER A 69 -4.10 -3.68 -4.45
CA SER A 69 -4.23 -5.13 -4.63
C SER A 69 -4.76 -5.47 -6.02
N PRO A 70 -4.63 -6.74 -6.46
CA PRO A 70 -5.18 -7.18 -7.74
C PRO A 70 -6.71 -7.24 -7.80
N ASP A 71 -7.39 -6.99 -6.69
CA ASP A 71 -8.85 -6.96 -6.64
C ASP A 71 -9.40 -5.82 -7.49
N ASP A 72 -10.65 -5.96 -7.96
CA ASP A 72 -11.31 -4.91 -8.71
C ASP A 72 -11.94 -3.84 -7.81
N ALA A 73 -12.45 -2.77 -8.43
CA ALA A 73 -13.04 -1.65 -7.69
C ALA A 73 -14.26 -2.07 -6.86
N ALA A 74 -15.06 -3.02 -7.35
CA ALA A 74 -16.23 -3.52 -6.63
C ALA A 74 -15.84 -4.27 -5.35
N SER A 75 -14.79 -5.08 -5.41
CA SER A 75 -14.22 -5.76 -4.24
C SER A 75 -13.71 -4.74 -3.21
N HIS A 76 -12.96 -3.73 -3.67
CA HIS A 76 -12.46 -2.67 -2.81
C HIS A 76 -13.58 -1.87 -2.15
N GLU A 77 -14.66 -1.62 -2.87
CA GLU A 77 -15.84 -0.93 -2.30
C GLU A 77 -16.43 -1.70 -1.13
N ARG A 78 -16.63 -3.02 -1.30
CA ARG A 78 -17.14 -3.87 -0.23
C ARG A 78 -16.20 -3.90 0.97
N PHE A 79 -14.90 -4.02 0.71
CA PHE A 79 -13.89 -4.07 1.76
C PHE A 79 -13.81 -2.76 2.53
N ALA A 80 -13.73 -1.63 1.82
CA ALA A 80 -13.66 -0.30 2.43
C ALA A 80 -14.91 0.01 3.25
N GLU A 81 -16.10 -0.36 2.76
CA GLU A 81 -17.35 -0.15 3.45
C GLU A 81 -17.44 -1.03 4.71
N LYS A 82 -17.10 -2.31 4.58
CA LYS A 82 -17.19 -3.27 5.69
C LYS A 82 -16.34 -2.85 6.89
N TYR A 83 -15.18 -2.29 6.66
CA TYR A 83 -14.23 -1.93 7.72
C TYR A 83 -14.05 -0.42 7.89
N SER A 84 -14.84 0.39 7.20
CA SER A 84 -14.80 1.87 7.28
C SER A 84 -13.39 2.41 7.04
N LEU A 85 -12.76 1.97 5.95
CA LEU A 85 -11.39 2.38 5.61
C LEU A 85 -11.38 3.82 5.07
N PRO A 86 -10.63 4.75 5.70
CA PRO A 86 -10.66 6.17 5.32
C PRO A 86 -9.66 6.53 4.22
N PHE A 87 -8.82 5.60 3.80
CA PHE A 87 -7.79 5.85 2.80
C PHE A 87 -8.15 5.18 1.47
N PRO A 88 -7.61 5.67 0.33
CA PRO A 88 -7.94 5.10 -0.98
C PRO A 88 -7.34 3.71 -1.17
N LEU A 89 -8.13 2.85 -1.84
CA LEU A 89 -7.68 1.56 -2.35
C LEU A 89 -7.61 1.66 -3.87
N ALA A 90 -6.50 1.25 -4.44
CA ALA A 90 -6.26 1.29 -5.87
C ALA A 90 -6.44 -0.10 -6.47
N ALA A 91 -7.34 -0.24 -7.44
CA ALA A 91 -7.57 -1.50 -8.13
C ALA A 91 -6.45 -1.74 -9.16
N ASP A 92 -5.84 -2.92 -9.10
CA ASP A 92 -4.75 -3.33 -10.00
C ASP A 92 -5.03 -4.73 -10.58
N PRO A 93 -6.17 -4.93 -11.26
CA PRO A 93 -6.58 -6.27 -11.69
C PRO A 93 -5.64 -6.89 -12.73
N ASP A 94 -4.95 -6.10 -13.52
CA ASP A 94 -3.94 -6.57 -14.50
C ASP A 94 -2.53 -6.66 -13.92
N LYS A 95 -2.34 -6.34 -12.64
CA LYS A 95 -1.07 -6.40 -11.91
C LYS A 95 0.01 -5.46 -12.48
N ALA A 96 -0.40 -4.43 -13.23
CA ALA A 96 0.55 -3.50 -13.85
C ALA A 96 1.31 -2.69 -12.78
N ILE A 97 0.63 -2.22 -11.74
CA ILE A 97 1.26 -1.47 -10.66
C ILE A 97 2.18 -2.38 -9.85
N ALA A 98 1.70 -3.55 -9.47
CA ALA A 98 2.50 -4.53 -8.73
C ALA A 98 3.75 -4.95 -9.51
N THR A 99 3.65 -5.11 -10.82
CA THR A 99 4.78 -5.44 -11.69
C THR A 99 5.77 -4.27 -11.74
N ALA A 100 5.30 -3.04 -11.89
CA ALA A 100 6.17 -1.86 -11.93
C ALA A 100 6.97 -1.69 -10.64
N TYR A 101 6.39 -2.04 -9.49
CA TYR A 101 7.07 -1.95 -8.19
C TYR A 101 7.87 -3.22 -7.86
N GLY A 102 7.79 -4.25 -8.69
CA GLY A 102 8.56 -5.49 -8.50
C GLY A 102 8.04 -6.38 -7.38
N VAL A 103 6.75 -6.30 -7.05
CA VAL A 103 6.13 -7.10 -5.99
C VAL A 103 5.22 -8.22 -6.52
N TRP A 104 5.01 -8.29 -7.83
CA TRP A 104 4.32 -9.40 -8.48
C TRP A 104 5.33 -10.43 -8.96
N GLY A 105 5.12 -11.69 -8.59
CA GLY A 105 6.02 -12.75 -9.02
C GLY A 105 5.75 -14.07 -8.33
N GLU A 106 6.70 -15.00 -8.45
CA GLU A 106 6.62 -16.31 -7.84
C GLU A 106 6.70 -16.23 -6.32
N ARG A 107 5.80 -16.97 -5.68
CA ARG A 107 5.76 -17.13 -4.22
C ARG A 107 5.69 -18.61 -3.89
N SER A 108 6.19 -18.99 -2.73
CA SER A 108 6.14 -20.36 -2.22
C SER A 108 5.27 -20.42 -0.97
N LEU A 109 4.36 -21.39 -0.94
CA LEU A 109 3.54 -21.67 0.24
C LEU A 109 3.37 -23.18 0.35
N TYR A 110 3.82 -23.76 1.47
CA TYR A 110 3.78 -25.20 1.71
C TYR A 110 4.42 -26.02 0.58
N GLY A 111 5.55 -25.53 0.05
CA GLY A 111 6.28 -26.20 -1.03
C GLY A 111 5.68 -26.04 -2.43
N ARG A 112 4.58 -25.31 -2.56
CA ARG A 112 3.96 -25.00 -3.85
C ARG A 112 4.38 -23.62 -4.34
N LEU A 113 4.73 -23.52 -5.62
CA LEU A 113 4.98 -22.25 -6.28
C LEU A 113 3.69 -21.72 -6.90
N PHE A 114 3.45 -20.43 -6.76
CA PHE A 114 2.33 -19.73 -7.39
C PHE A 114 2.70 -18.29 -7.68
N LEU A 115 1.97 -17.66 -8.60
CA LEU A 115 2.15 -16.22 -8.86
C LEU A 115 1.28 -15.43 -7.89
N GLY A 116 1.84 -14.38 -7.31
CA GLY A 116 1.10 -13.55 -6.36
C GLY A 116 1.79 -12.25 -6.01
N VAL A 117 1.09 -11.43 -5.24
CA VAL A 117 1.62 -10.17 -4.72
C VAL A 117 2.39 -10.44 -3.43
N LYS A 118 3.62 -9.97 -3.40
CA LYS A 118 4.43 -9.99 -2.19
C LYS A 118 4.04 -8.79 -1.33
N ARG A 119 3.52 -9.04 -0.12
CA ARG A 119 3.14 -7.98 0.81
C ARG A 119 4.33 -7.07 1.09
N THR A 120 4.24 -5.81 0.68
CA THR A 120 5.34 -4.86 0.74
C THR A 120 4.79 -3.45 0.88
N THR A 121 5.42 -2.61 1.68
CA THR A 121 5.06 -1.20 1.78
C THR A 121 6.24 -0.33 1.38
N PHE A 122 6.01 0.57 0.43
CA PHE A 122 7.00 1.54 -0.02
C PHE A 122 6.70 2.89 0.63
N LEU A 123 7.71 3.46 1.27
CA LEU A 123 7.61 4.78 1.89
C LEU A 123 8.26 5.81 0.98
N LEU A 124 7.47 6.83 0.59
CA LEU A 124 7.89 7.86 -0.35
C LEU A 124 7.99 9.22 0.36
N ASP A 125 8.98 10.01 -0.04
CA ASP A 125 9.08 11.40 0.41
C ASP A 125 8.14 12.32 -0.40
N GLU A 126 8.17 13.61 -0.12
CA GLU A 126 7.32 14.61 -0.76
C GLU A 126 7.58 14.75 -2.28
N ASN A 127 8.73 14.29 -2.75
CA ASN A 127 9.13 14.33 -4.16
C ASN A 127 8.80 13.03 -4.91
N GLY A 128 8.23 12.04 -4.23
CA GLY A 128 7.92 10.75 -4.82
C GLY A 128 9.11 9.80 -4.91
N THR A 129 10.17 10.06 -4.16
CA THR A 129 11.33 9.17 -4.08
C THR A 129 11.14 8.17 -2.94
N ILE A 130 11.45 6.89 -3.20
CA ILE A 130 11.38 5.85 -2.17
C ILE A 130 12.47 6.10 -1.14
N VAL A 131 12.09 6.25 0.12
CA VAL A 131 13.04 6.43 1.23
C VAL A 131 13.21 5.19 2.08
N ASP A 132 12.26 4.26 2.03
CA ASP A 132 12.36 2.98 2.73
C ASP A 132 11.40 1.96 2.11
N VAL A 133 11.68 0.68 2.31
CA VAL A 133 10.85 -0.43 1.84
C VAL A 133 10.65 -1.41 2.99
N ILE A 134 9.40 -1.64 3.35
CA ILE A 134 9.04 -2.61 4.39
C ILE A 134 8.67 -3.91 3.69
N LYS A 135 9.60 -4.87 3.70
CA LYS A 135 9.46 -6.13 2.95
C LYS A 135 8.63 -7.19 3.69
N ARG A 136 8.49 -7.05 4.99
CA ARG A 136 7.70 -7.95 5.84
C ARG A 136 6.88 -7.11 6.82
N PRO A 137 5.79 -6.49 6.33
CA PRO A 137 4.96 -5.63 7.17
C PRO A 137 4.40 -6.36 8.38
N ASP A 138 4.42 -5.70 9.53
CA ASP A 138 3.70 -6.14 10.72
C ASP A 138 2.22 -5.78 10.54
N THR A 139 1.41 -6.75 10.13
CA THR A 139 0.01 -6.49 9.77
C THR A 139 -0.83 -6.01 10.94
N LYS A 140 -0.48 -6.36 12.17
CA LYS A 140 -1.25 -5.97 13.36
C LYS A 140 -0.90 -4.58 13.88
N ASN A 141 0.32 -4.08 13.56
CA ASN A 141 0.81 -2.80 14.06
C ASN A 141 1.42 -1.96 12.93
N HIS A 142 0.82 -2.03 11.74
CA HIS A 142 1.43 -1.45 10.55
C HIS A 142 1.47 0.08 10.58
N ALA A 143 0.45 0.75 11.14
CA ALA A 143 0.48 2.21 11.28
C ALA A 143 1.69 2.68 12.11
N ASP A 144 1.93 2.05 13.26
CA ASP A 144 3.09 2.35 14.10
C ASP A 144 4.39 2.05 13.39
N GLU A 145 4.44 0.95 12.65
CA GLU A 145 5.61 0.57 11.86
C GLU A 145 5.93 1.62 10.80
N VAL A 146 4.93 2.10 10.07
CA VAL A 146 5.09 3.15 9.06
C VAL A 146 5.62 4.43 9.70
N LEU A 147 5.03 4.86 10.83
CA LEU A 147 5.45 6.05 11.56
C LEU A 147 6.92 5.95 11.98
N ARG A 148 7.32 4.84 12.58
CA ARG A 148 8.71 4.63 13.04
C ARG A 148 9.69 4.61 11.88
N ARG A 149 9.33 3.96 10.78
CA ARG A 149 10.21 3.83 9.62
C ARG A 149 10.39 5.17 8.91
N PHE A 150 9.34 6.00 8.81
CA PHE A 150 9.48 7.36 8.30
C PHE A 150 10.37 8.21 9.20
N ASP A 151 10.19 8.17 10.50
CA ASP A 151 11.05 8.90 11.44
C ASP A 151 12.51 8.54 11.24
N LYS A 152 12.82 7.26 11.13
CA LYS A 152 14.17 6.77 10.95
C LYS A 152 14.76 7.21 9.59
N ALA A 153 13.96 7.14 8.53
CA ALA A 153 14.41 7.45 7.17
C ALA A 153 14.63 8.95 6.95
N THR A 154 13.91 9.81 7.70
CA THR A 154 13.98 11.28 7.55
C THR A 154 14.74 11.98 8.69
N ALA A 155 15.32 11.22 9.57
CA ALA A 155 16.11 11.74 10.70
C ALA A 155 17.43 12.36 10.24
#